data_ecfd78f2f4765698d95c39caef1d5969
#
_entry.id   ecfd78f2f4765698d95c39caef1d5969
#
_cell.length_a   1.000
_cell.length_b   1.000
_cell.length_c   1.000
_cell.angle_alpha   90.00
_cell.angle_beta   90.00
_cell.angle_gamma   90.00
#
_symmetry.space_group_name_H-M   'P 1'
#
loop_
_entity.id
_entity.type
_entity.pdbx_description
1 polymer ?
#
loop_
_entity_poly.entity_id
_entity_poly.type
_entity_poly.pdbx_seq_one_letter_code
_entity_poly.pdbx_strand_id
1 'polypeptide(L)'
;MTNAIGLMLTPGDVITLDLGTPTGSEAGMRRPAVVVTAKEVLRGGPNVIQVVPLTRTIRNAVSEIVVETDAFNELAADSAAQCQHIRAVATTRIAERLGNIGPVKLGQIRATIATLLDI
;
A
#
# COMPACT_ATOMS: atom_id res chain seq x y z
N MET A 1 -7.73 -0.05 19.72
CA MET A 1 -7.78 -1.44 19.25
C MET A 1 -6.73 -1.63 18.16
N THR A 2 -5.99 -2.72 18.20
CA THR A 2 -4.98 -3.03 17.19
C THR A 2 -5.56 -3.91 16.09
N ASN A 3 -4.90 -3.93 14.92
CA ASN A 3 -5.24 -4.84 13.83
C ASN A 3 -4.71 -6.26 14.14
N ALA A 4 -4.88 -7.18 13.19
CA ALA A 4 -4.55 -8.61 13.35
C ALA A 4 -3.06 -8.88 13.67
N ILE A 5 -2.14 -7.98 13.29
CA ILE A 5 -0.72 -8.14 13.61
C ILE A 5 -0.31 -7.41 14.89
N GLY A 6 -1.28 -6.82 15.61
CA GLY A 6 -1.02 -6.10 16.84
C GLY A 6 -0.40 -4.73 16.66
N LEU A 7 -0.32 -4.21 15.45
CA LEU A 7 0.25 -2.91 15.13
C LEU A 7 -0.83 -1.88 14.84
N MET A 8 -0.58 -0.65 15.30
CA MET A 8 -1.37 0.49 14.86
C MET A 8 -0.81 0.97 13.53
N LEU A 9 -1.59 0.82 12.47
CA LEU A 9 -1.21 1.28 11.14
C LEU A 9 -1.37 2.80 11.04
N THR A 10 -0.52 3.39 10.21
CA THR A 10 -0.52 4.82 9.89
C THR A 10 -0.73 4.98 8.39
N PRO A 11 -1.53 5.98 7.95
CA PRO A 11 -1.65 6.24 6.51
C PRO A 11 -0.28 6.45 5.86
N GLY A 12 -0.07 5.84 4.72
CA GLY A 12 1.22 5.87 4.03
C GLY A 12 2.17 4.75 4.42
N ASP A 13 1.81 3.94 5.40
CA ASP A 13 2.66 2.80 5.77
C ASP A 13 2.89 1.89 4.57
N VAL A 14 4.15 1.48 4.43
CA VAL A 14 4.55 0.45 3.47
C VAL A 14 4.49 -0.88 4.20
N ILE A 15 3.70 -1.79 3.67
CA ILE A 15 3.50 -3.12 4.24
C ILE A 15 3.80 -4.19 3.20
N THR A 16 4.11 -5.39 3.64
CA THR A 16 4.11 -6.56 2.77
C THR A 16 2.84 -7.36 3.03
N LEU A 17 2.18 -7.75 1.94
CA LEU A 17 0.98 -8.56 1.99
C LEU A 17 1.32 -10.00 1.62
N ASP A 18 0.82 -10.93 2.42
CA ASP A 18 0.87 -12.34 2.09
C ASP A 18 -0.43 -12.70 1.38
N LEU A 19 -0.34 -12.89 0.09
CA LEU A 19 -1.51 -13.18 -0.76
C LEU A 19 -1.73 -14.68 -0.95
N GLY A 20 -1.00 -15.50 -0.20
CA GLY A 20 -1.14 -16.94 -0.25
C GLY A 20 -0.33 -17.59 -1.37
N THR A 21 -0.67 -18.85 -1.68
CA THR A 21 0.03 -19.63 -2.70
C THR A 21 -0.35 -19.10 -4.10
N PRO A 22 0.64 -18.83 -4.98
CA PRO A 22 0.34 -18.40 -6.35
C PRO A 22 -0.43 -19.47 -7.10
N THR A 23 -1.35 -19.03 -7.96
CA THR A 23 -2.12 -19.91 -8.83
C THR A 23 -1.63 -19.71 -10.26
N GLY A 24 -1.24 -20.81 -10.91
CA GLY A 24 -0.75 -20.75 -12.28
C GLY A 24 0.49 -19.86 -12.41
N SER A 25 0.42 -18.82 -13.23
CA SER A 25 1.53 -17.90 -13.48
C SER A 25 1.51 -16.65 -12.60
N GLU A 26 0.69 -16.62 -11.54
CA GLU A 26 0.66 -15.49 -10.63
C GLU A 26 2.03 -15.26 -9.99
N ALA A 27 2.38 -14.00 -9.81
CA ALA A 27 3.62 -13.63 -9.15
C ALA A 27 3.59 -14.00 -7.66
N GLY A 28 4.77 -14.02 -7.07
CA GLY A 28 5.00 -14.48 -5.72
C GLY A 28 4.03 -13.98 -4.67
N MET A 29 4.02 -14.66 -3.55
CA MET A 29 3.03 -14.57 -2.49
C MET A 29 3.09 -13.28 -1.68
N ARG A 30 4.26 -12.64 -1.60
CA ARG A 30 4.42 -11.41 -0.81
C ARG A 30 4.60 -10.21 -1.72
N ARG A 31 3.79 -9.20 -1.50
CA ARG A 31 3.76 -7.99 -2.31
C ARG A 31 3.80 -6.77 -1.42
N PRO A 32 4.64 -5.77 -1.75
CA PRO A 32 4.59 -4.50 -1.04
C PRO A 32 3.37 -3.69 -1.47
N ALA A 33 2.82 -2.94 -0.53
CA ALA A 33 1.69 -2.06 -0.78
C ALA A 33 1.72 -0.89 0.18
N VAL A 34 1.01 0.18 -0.16
CA VAL A 34 0.87 1.38 0.65
C VAL A 34 -0.53 1.43 1.24
N VAL A 35 -0.62 1.65 2.54
CA VAL A 35 -1.89 1.85 3.24
C VAL A 35 -2.41 3.24 2.92
N VAL A 36 -3.61 3.33 2.35
CA VAL A 36 -4.22 4.62 2.00
C VAL A 36 -5.47 4.93 2.83
N THR A 37 -5.87 4.02 3.70
CA THR A 37 -7.00 4.21 4.60
C THR A 37 -6.77 5.42 5.50
N ALA A 38 -7.82 6.20 5.72
CA ALA A 38 -7.76 7.39 6.56
C ALA A 38 -7.39 7.06 8.01
N LYS A 39 -6.68 7.96 8.65
CA LYS A 39 -6.24 7.81 10.04
C LYS A 39 -7.40 7.53 11.00
N GLU A 40 -8.52 8.23 10.82
CA GLU A 40 -9.68 8.06 11.69
C GLU A 40 -10.27 6.65 11.60
N VAL A 41 -10.23 6.05 10.40
CA VAL A 41 -10.67 4.66 10.21
C VAL A 41 -9.68 3.69 10.86
N LEU A 42 -8.38 3.92 10.66
CA LEU A 42 -7.34 3.06 11.22
C LEU A 42 -7.36 3.04 12.75
N ARG A 43 -7.75 4.14 13.39
CA ARG A 43 -7.87 4.21 14.85
C ARG A 43 -8.84 3.19 15.42
N GLY A 44 -9.86 2.82 14.67
CA GLY A 44 -10.85 1.84 15.09
C GLY A 44 -10.36 0.40 15.02
N GLY A 45 -9.14 0.14 14.54
CA GLY A 45 -8.61 -1.21 14.40
C GLY A 45 -9.41 -2.06 13.42
N PRO A 46 -9.64 -1.59 12.17
CA PRO A 46 -10.50 -2.31 11.24
C PRO A 46 -9.90 -3.65 10.82
N ASN A 47 -10.75 -4.58 10.44
CA ASN A 47 -10.32 -5.88 9.91
C ASN A 47 -10.00 -5.83 8.41
N VAL A 48 -10.40 -4.76 7.75
CA VAL A 48 -10.18 -4.55 6.31
C VAL A 48 -9.66 -3.13 6.12
N ILE A 49 -8.63 -2.99 5.29
CA ILE A 49 -8.03 -1.70 4.96
C ILE A 49 -7.92 -1.57 3.44
N GLN A 50 -7.73 -0.34 2.96
CA GLN A 50 -7.50 -0.06 1.55
C GLN A 50 -6.00 0.13 1.33
N VAL A 51 -5.50 -0.51 0.28
CA VAL A 51 -4.08 -0.45 -0.08
C VAL A 51 -3.90 -0.20 -1.57
N VAL A 52 -2.75 0.37 -1.91
CA VAL A 52 -2.30 0.53 -3.29
C VAL A 52 -1.05 -0.32 -3.47
N PRO A 53 -1.06 -1.30 -4.37
CA PRO A 53 0.11 -2.15 -4.57
C PRO A 53 1.27 -1.38 -5.20
N LEU A 54 2.48 -1.81 -4.86
CA LEU A 54 3.72 -1.27 -5.42
C LEU A 54 4.32 -2.28 -6.39
N THR A 55 4.86 -1.79 -7.51
CA THR A 55 5.58 -2.60 -8.48
C THR A 55 6.97 -2.02 -8.72
N ARG A 56 7.95 -2.87 -8.95
CA ARG A 56 9.29 -2.43 -9.34
C ARG A 56 9.37 -2.05 -10.82
N THR A 57 8.37 -2.42 -11.61
CA THR A 57 8.30 -2.04 -13.03
C THR A 57 7.75 -0.63 -13.14
N ILE A 58 8.60 0.34 -13.42
CA ILE A 58 8.24 1.75 -13.54
C ILE A 58 7.96 2.06 -15.00
N ARG A 59 6.70 2.41 -15.31
CA ARG A 59 6.22 2.64 -16.67
C ARG A 59 5.87 4.11 -16.93
N ASN A 60 5.94 4.94 -15.92
CA ASN A 60 5.52 6.36 -15.96
C ASN A 60 4.07 6.54 -16.44
N ALA A 61 3.18 5.62 -16.08
CA ALA A 61 1.76 5.73 -16.36
C ALA A 61 1.15 6.84 -15.50
N VAL A 62 0.14 7.55 -16.03
CA VAL A 62 -0.49 8.66 -15.30
C VAL A 62 -1.22 8.22 -14.03
N SER A 63 -1.62 6.95 -13.95
CA SER A 63 -2.27 6.37 -12.78
C SER A 63 -1.30 5.84 -11.73
N GLU A 64 0.02 5.96 -11.98
CA GLU A 64 1.05 5.42 -11.10
C GLU A 64 1.96 6.52 -10.58
N ILE A 65 2.27 6.46 -9.30
CA ILE A 65 3.14 7.43 -8.62
C ILE A 65 4.46 6.74 -8.29
N VAL A 66 5.55 7.28 -8.82
CA VAL A 66 6.90 6.77 -8.51
C VAL A 66 7.25 7.07 -7.06
N VAL A 67 7.68 6.05 -6.35
CA VAL A 67 8.15 6.15 -4.96
C VAL A 67 9.60 5.68 -4.95
N GLU A 68 10.52 6.63 -4.84
CA GLU A 68 11.94 6.33 -4.75
C GLU A 68 12.29 5.83 -3.36
N THR A 69 13.30 4.97 -3.27
CA THR A 69 13.78 4.48 -1.98
C THR A 69 14.32 5.63 -1.13
N ASP A 70 14.02 5.61 0.14
CA ASP A 70 14.58 6.55 1.11
C ASP A 70 14.73 5.87 2.47
N ALA A 71 15.27 6.61 3.45
CA ALA A 71 15.52 6.07 4.78
C ALA A 71 14.24 5.75 5.56
N PHE A 72 13.08 6.26 5.13
CA PHE A 72 11.84 6.13 5.89
C PHE A 72 10.91 5.06 5.33
N ASN A 73 10.94 4.83 4.01
CA ASN A 73 9.99 3.89 3.39
C ASN A 73 10.49 2.43 3.39
N GLU A 74 11.77 2.20 3.61
CA GLU A 74 12.37 0.86 3.71
C GLU A 74 12.11 -0.01 2.46
N LEU A 75 11.85 0.59 1.31
CA LEU A 75 11.72 -0.15 0.07
C LEU A 75 13.08 -0.66 -0.40
N ALA A 76 13.11 -1.88 -0.93
CA ALA A 76 14.34 -2.48 -1.46
C ALA A 76 14.72 -1.89 -2.83
N ALA A 77 13.78 -1.32 -3.57
CA ALA A 77 14.00 -0.73 -4.89
C ALA A 77 12.98 0.37 -5.15
N ASP A 78 13.35 1.31 -6.02
CA ASP A 78 12.40 2.30 -6.52
C ASP A 78 11.20 1.58 -7.12
N SER A 79 10.02 2.08 -6.84
CA SER A 79 8.76 1.42 -7.16
C SER A 79 7.75 2.41 -7.70
N ALA A 80 6.68 1.90 -8.27
CA ALA A 80 5.53 2.70 -8.68
C ALA A 80 4.30 2.23 -7.90
N ALA A 81 3.58 3.17 -7.31
CA ALA A 81 2.31 2.91 -6.65
C ALA A 81 1.22 2.87 -7.71
N GLN A 82 0.59 1.72 -7.86
CA GLN A 82 -0.41 1.47 -8.89
C GLN A 82 -1.79 1.87 -8.40
N CYS A 83 -2.12 3.15 -8.47
CA CYS A 83 -3.37 3.68 -7.93
C CYS A 83 -4.59 3.06 -8.59
N GLN A 84 -4.49 2.65 -9.86
CA GLN A 84 -5.57 1.96 -10.57
C GLN A 84 -5.91 0.59 -9.98
N HIS A 85 -5.01 0.04 -9.18
CA HIS A 85 -5.20 -1.27 -8.54
C HIS A 85 -5.51 -1.15 -7.05
N ILE A 86 -5.98 0.01 -6.60
CA ILE A 86 -6.45 0.16 -5.22
C ILE A 86 -7.42 -0.97 -4.87
N ARG A 87 -7.24 -1.57 -3.70
CA ARG A 87 -8.08 -2.69 -3.28
C ARG A 87 -8.24 -2.73 -1.76
N ALA A 88 -9.28 -3.41 -1.33
CA ALA A 88 -9.49 -3.76 0.06
C ALA A 88 -8.78 -5.08 0.36
N VAL A 89 -8.10 -5.15 1.50
CA VAL A 89 -7.46 -6.38 1.98
C VAL A 89 -7.75 -6.57 3.45
N ALA A 90 -7.85 -7.83 3.86
CA ALA A 90 -7.97 -8.17 5.27
C ALA A 90 -6.63 -7.90 5.97
N THR A 91 -6.67 -7.31 7.16
CA THR A 91 -5.45 -7.03 7.93
C THR A 91 -4.70 -8.29 8.32
N THR A 92 -5.36 -9.45 8.33
CA THR A 92 -4.70 -10.75 8.55
C THR A 92 -3.71 -11.11 7.45
N ARG A 93 -3.77 -10.46 6.28
CA ARG A 93 -2.82 -10.68 5.20
C ARG A 93 -1.54 -9.88 5.33
N ILE A 94 -1.44 -8.97 6.29
CA ILE A 94 -0.24 -8.17 6.50
C ILE A 94 0.83 -9.05 7.12
N ALA A 95 1.95 -9.25 6.40
CA ALA A 95 3.07 -10.01 6.91
C ALA A 95 3.96 -9.14 7.81
N GLU A 96 4.26 -7.91 7.37
CA GLU A 96 5.07 -6.99 8.16
C GLU A 96 4.84 -5.54 7.71
N ARG A 97 5.19 -4.62 8.58
CA ARG A 97 5.26 -3.19 8.28
C ARG A 97 6.72 -2.82 8.04
N LEU A 98 7.02 -2.23 6.88
CA LEU A 98 8.39 -1.84 6.51
C LEU A 98 8.73 -0.41 6.92
N GLY A 99 7.92 0.54 6.51
CA GLY A 99 8.17 1.95 6.74
C GLY A 99 6.98 2.81 6.35
N ASN A 100 7.24 4.05 5.90
CA ASN A 100 6.20 4.99 5.50
C ASN A 100 6.69 5.86 4.36
N ILE A 101 5.84 6.08 3.35
CA ILE A 101 6.22 6.88 2.18
C ILE A 101 6.20 8.38 2.44
N GLY A 102 5.63 8.82 3.57
CA GLY A 102 5.51 10.23 3.91
C GLY A 102 4.28 10.91 3.31
N PRO A 103 3.95 12.10 3.83
CA PRO A 103 2.71 12.78 3.47
C PRO A 103 2.68 13.30 2.02
N VAL A 104 3.82 13.65 1.43
CA VAL A 104 3.86 14.17 0.06
C VAL A 104 3.44 13.09 -0.94
N LYS A 105 4.08 11.93 -0.89
CA LYS A 105 3.75 10.82 -1.79
C LYS A 105 2.35 10.28 -1.52
N LEU A 106 1.96 10.18 -0.27
CA LEU A 106 0.60 9.76 0.09
C LEU A 106 -0.44 10.71 -0.49
N GLY A 107 -0.19 12.03 -0.41
CA GLY A 107 -1.07 13.04 -1.01
C GLY A 107 -1.20 12.88 -2.52
N GLN A 108 -0.09 12.61 -3.21
CA GLN A 108 -0.09 12.37 -4.66
C GLN A 108 -0.89 11.12 -5.02
N ILE A 109 -0.72 10.05 -4.26
CA ILE A 109 -1.46 8.80 -4.45
C ILE A 109 -2.97 9.05 -4.26
N ARG A 110 -3.35 9.73 -3.17
CA ARG A 110 -4.75 10.03 -2.89
C ARG A 110 -5.38 10.92 -3.95
N ALA A 111 -4.65 11.92 -4.44
CA ALA A 111 -5.13 12.79 -5.51
C ALA A 111 -5.35 12.00 -6.81
N THR A 112 -4.47 11.07 -7.11
CA THR A 112 -4.61 10.21 -8.28
C THR A 112 -5.82 9.29 -8.16
N ILE A 113 -6.03 8.70 -6.98
CA ILE A 113 -7.22 7.88 -6.70
C ILE A 113 -8.49 8.71 -6.89
N ALA A 114 -8.51 9.92 -6.35
CA ALA A 114 -9.65 10.81 -6.49
C ALA A 114 -9.98 11.10 -7.96
N THR A 115 -8.95 11.33 -8.77
CA THR A 115 -9.11 11.53 -10.21
C THR A 115 -9.65 10.28 -10.90
N LEU A 116 -9.09 9.10 -10.57
CA LEU A 116 -9.54 7.84 -11.17
C LEU A 116 -10.99 7.51 -10.84
N LEU A 117 -11.44 7.87 -9.65
CA LEU A 117 -12.78 7.57 -9.16
C LEU A 117 -13.75 8.74 -9.33
N ASP A 118 -13.27 9.88 -9.79
CA ASP A 118 -14.08 11.10 -9.98
C ASP A 118 -14.76 11.54 -8.68
N ILE A 119 -13.97 11.65 -7.63
CA ILE A 119 -14.48 12.06 -6.32
C ILE A 119 -13.81 13.32 -5.79
#